data_e4ca43c694fe7a4fa0d62479d6e85c34
#
_entry.id   e4ca43c694fe7a4fa0d62479d6e85c34
#
_cell.length_a   1.000
_cell.length_b   1.000
_cell.length_c   1.000
_cell.angle_alpha   90.00
_cell.angle_beta   90.00
_cell.angle_gamma   90.00
#
_symmetry.space_group_name_H-M   'P 1'
#
loop_
_entity.id
_entity.type
_entity.pdbx_description
1 polymer ?
#
loop_
_entity_poly.entity_id
_entity_poly.type
_entity_poly.pdbx_seq_one_letter_code
_entity_poly.pdbx_strand_id
1 'polypeptide(L)'
;MFPKTTAPILLALTLTACALTPEQQAVRAAAQQRAQQALQVHLASQCDADTAALMREQYEQRSYPSAQVKRDFEQRYQTKINNTMFQACYKMAWQNYLAQRRLERIEMFYDDDDWFFPRPFYRSPFRPIFW
;
A
#
# COMPACT_ATOMS: atom_id res chain seq x y z
N MET A 1 -12.23 -69.44 -2.65
CA MET A 1 -11.64 -68.33 -3.43
C MET A 1 -12.47 -67.08 -3.18
N PHE A 2 -12.00 -66.19 -2.35
CA PHE A 2 -12.65 -64.92 -2.03
C PHE A 2 -11.82 -63.80 -2.66
N PRO A 3 -12.39 -62.97 -3.54
CA PRO A 3 -11.67 -61.78 -4.00
C PRO A 3 -11.74 -60.70 -2.92
N LYS A 4 -10.60 -60.31 -2.40
CA LYS A 4 -10.44 -59.12 -1.54
C LYS A 4 -10.59 -57.87 -2.41
N THR A 5 -11.76 -57.32 -2.43
CA THR A 5 -11.99 -55.96 -2.97
C THR A 5 -11.60 -54.95 -1.90
N THR A 6 -10.37 -54.49 -1.98
CA THR A 6 -9.92 -53.29 -1.24
C THR A 6 -10.50 -52.05 -1.93
N ALA A 7 -11.54 -51.53 -1.36
CA ALA A 7 -12.07 -50.22 -1.76
C ALA A 7 -11.06 -49.13 -1.33
N PRO A 8 -10.54 -48.29 -2.24
CA PRO A 8 -9.82 -47.12 -1.84
C PRO A 8 -10.83 -46.10 -1.30
N ILE A 9 -10.79 -45.87 -0.01
CA ILE A 9 -11.47 -44.75 0.63
C ILE A 9 -10.81 -43.51 0.08
N LEU A 10 -11.48 -42.87 -0.91
CA LEU A 10 -11.19 -41.54 -1.37
C LEU A 10 -11.47 -40.58 -0.22
N LEU A 11 -10.42 -40.28 0.54
CA LEU A 11 -10.38 -39.20 1.48
C LEU A 11 -10.35 -37.92 0.65
N ALA A 12 -11.52 -37.49 0.18
CA ALA A 12 -11.73 -36.18 -0.38
C ALA A 12 -11.63 -35.17 0.76
N LEU A 13 -10.41 -34.81 1.09
CA LEU A 13 -10.10 -33.60 1.85
C LEU A 13 -10.64 -32.42 1.05
N THR A 14 -11.85 -32.04 1.35
CA THR A 14 -12.42 -30.77 0.94
C THR A 14 -11.58 -29.69 1.61
N LEU A 15 -10.55 -29.26 0.93
CA LEU A 15 -9.88 -27.98 1.15
C LEU A 15 -10.94 -26.91 0.84
N THR A 16 -11.84 -26.69 1.75
CA THR A 16 -12.59 -25.44 1.85
C THR A 16 -11.60 -24.39 2.30
N ALA A 17 -10.59 -24.13 1.45
CA ALA A 17 -9.86 -22.89 1.52
C ALA A 17 -10.92 -21.80 1.59
N CYS A 18 -10.79 -20.88 2.53
CA CYS A 18 -11.64 -19.70 2.66
C CYS A 18 -11.53 -18.86 1.38
N ALA A 19 -12.08 -19.38 0.29
CA ALA A 19 -12.18 -18.68 -0.97
C ALA A 19 -13.20 -17.56 -0.76
N LEU A 20 -12.66 -16.34 -0.74
CA LEU A 20 -13.48 -15.14 -0.72
C LEU A 20 -14.49 -15.20 -1.85
N THR A 21 -15.74 -14.89 -1.55
CA THR A 21 -16.76 -14.77 -2.58
C THR A 21 -16.35 -13.71 -3.61
N PRO A 22 -16.79 -13.81 -4.87
CA PRO A 22 -16.48 -12.81 -5.90
C PRO A 22 -16.85 -11.38 -5.45
N GLU A 23 -17.95 -11.24 -4.71
CA GLU A 23 -18.39 -9.98 -4.14
C GLU A 23 -17.40 -9.44 -3.09
N GLN A 24 -16.94 -10.28 -2.18
CA GLN A 24 -15.93 -9.90 -1.19
C GLN A 24 -14.58 -9.54 -1.85
N GLN A 25 -14.21 -10.23 -2.92
CA GLN A 25 -13.03 -9.91 -3.72
C GLN A 25 -13.17 -8.53 -4.38
N ALA A 26 -14.32 -8.21 -4.96
CA ALA A 26 -14.60 -6.92 -5.57
C ALA A 26 -14.53 -5.78 -4.53
N VAL A 27 -15.13 -5.97 -3.36
CA VAL A 27 -15.07 -4.98 -2.26
C VAL A 27 -13.63 -4.74 -1.80
N ARG A 28 -12.83 -5.79 -1.65
CA ARG A 28 -11.41 -5.67 -1.28
C ARG A 28 -10.59 -4.97 -2.36
N ALA A 29 -10.80 -5.32 -3.63
CA ALA A 29 -10.13 -4.67 -4.73
C ALA A 29 -10.45 -3.17 -4.79
N ALA A 30 -11.71 -2.78 -4.62
CA ALA A 30 -12.13 -1.39 -4.56
C ALA A 30 -11.52 -0.65 -3.35
N ALA A 31 -11.44 -1.29 -2.19
CA ALA A 31 -10.80 -0.71 -1.01
C ALA A 31 -9.28 -0.51 -1.22
N GLN A 32 -8.59 -1.48 -1.81
CA GLN A 32 -7.18 -1.37 -2.16
C GLN A 32 -6.92 -0.23 -3.16
N GLN A 33 -7.75 -0.12 -4.19
CA GLN A 33 -7.65 0.96 -5.17
C GLN A 33 -7.80 2.33 -4.51
N ARG A 34 -8.80 2.52 -3.64
CA ARG A 34 -8.99 3.77 -2.89
C ARG A 34 -7.79 4.09 -1.99
N ALA A 35 -7.24 3.08 -1.31
CA ALA A 35 -6.06 3.26 -0.48
C ALA A 35 -4.84 3.69 -1.30
N GLN A 36 -4.62 3.11 -2.48
CA GLN A 36 -3.56 3.50 -3.39
C GLN A 36 -3.74 4.93 -3.91
N GLN A 37 -4.95 5.31 -4.31
CA GLN A 37 -5.27 6.68 -4.75
C GLN A 37 -5.05 7.69 -3.62
N ALA A 38 -5.49 7.37 -2.40
CA ALA A 38 -5.27 8.22 -1.23
C ALA A 38 -3.78 8.42 -0.93
N LEU A 39 -2.98 7.35 -1.03
CA LEU A 39 -1.53 7.42 -0.88
C LEU A 39 -0.89 8.32 -1.95
N GLN A 40 -1.28 8.17 -3.21
CA GLN A 40 -0.78 9.00 -4.30
C GLN A 40 -1.09 10.49 -4.07
N VAL A 41 -2.32 10.82 -3.67
CA VAL A 41 -2.71 12.19 -3.33
C VAL A 41 -1.93 12.71 -2.12
N HIS A 42 -1.73 11.87 -1.10
CA HIS A 42 -0.95 12.24 0.07
C HIS A 42 0.51 12.58 -0.30
N LEU A 43 1.16 11.75 -1.11
CA LEU A 43 2.53 12.02 -1.57
C LEU A 43 2.60 13.26 -2.47
N ALA A 44 1.60 13.47 -3.32
CA ALA A 44 1.51 14.66 -4.16
C ALA A 44 1.36 15.94 -3.33
N SER A 45 0.60 15.89 -2.22
CA SER A 45 0.38 17.05 -1.33
C SER A 45 1.64 17.53 -0.64
N GLN A 46 2.65 16.69 -0.50
CA GLN A 46 3.97 17.07 0.02
C GLN A 46 4.75 17.96 -0.97
N CYS A 47 4.37 17.94 -2.25
CA CYS A 47 5.04 18.66 -3.31
C CYS A 47 4.25 19.90 -3.80
N ASP A 48 2.97 19.74 -4.07
CA ASP A 48 2.06 20.79 -4.52
C ASP A 48 0.62 20.44 -4.12
N ALA A 49 0.07 21.22 -3.20
CA ALA A 49 -1.28 21.06 -2.69
C ALA A 49 -2.36 21.18 -3.78
N ASP A 50 -2.16 22.10 -4.75
CA ASP A 50 -3.09 22.30 -5.86
C ASP A 50 -3.13 21.07 -6.77
N THR A 51 -1.94 20.52 -7.11
CA THR A 51 -1.84 19.28 -7.90
C THR A 51 -2.51 18.12 -7.19
N ALA A 52 -2.30 17.98 -5.87
CA ALA A 52 -2.95 16.93 -5.08
C ALA A 52 -4.48 17.08 -5.06
N ALA A 53 -4.99 18.32 -5.01
CA ALA A 53 -6.44 18.57 -5.10
C ALA A 53 -7.01 18.16 -6.46
N LEU A 54 -6.33 18.49 -7.54
CA LEU A 54 -6.71 18.07 -8.90
C LEU A 54 -6.64 16.54 -9.07
N MET A 55 -5.63 15.87 -8.50
CA MET A 55 -5.54 14.41 -8.51
C MET A 55 -6.71 13.77 -7.77
N ARG A 56 -7.11 14.31 -6.62
CA ARG A 56 -8.28 13.84 -5.86
C ARG A 56 -9.55 13.99 -6.67
N GLU A 57 -9.77 15.16 -7.29
CA GLU A 57 -10.93 15.40 -8.14
C GLU A 57 -10.99 14.43 -9.32
N GLN A 58 -9.85 14.14 -9.95
CA GLN A 58 -9.73 13.16 -11.03
C GLN A 58 -10.11 11.74 -10.56
N TYR A 59 -9.70 11.33 -9.37
CA TYR A 59 -10.02 10.00 -8.84
C TYR A 59 -11.47 9.86 -8.39
N GLU A 60 -12.09 10.95 -7.92
CA GLU A 60 -13.49 10.98 -7.54
C GLU A 60 -14.44 10.94 -8.75
N GLN A 61 -13.91 11.05 -9.96
CA GLN A 61 -14.68 11.02 -11.23
C GLN A 61 -15.91 11.94 -11.19
N ARG A 62 -15.73 13.16 -10.75
CA ARG A 62 -16.83 14.11 -10.60
C ARG A 62 -17.54 14.34 -11.93
N SER A 63 -18.87 14.45 -11.88
CA SER A 63 -19.66 14.97 -12.99
C SER A 63 -19.40 16.46 -13.15
N TYR A 64 -19.04 16.86 -14.36
CA TYR A 64 -18.85 18.26 -14.68
C TYR A 64 -20.14 18.86 -15.29
N PRO A 65 -20.51 20.09 -14.93
CA PRO A 65 -21.75 20.72 -15.39
C PRO A 65 -21.76 21.01 -16.90
N SER A 66 -20.59 21.07 -17.54
CA SER A 66 -20.47 21.26 -18.98
C SER A 66 -19.17 20.65 -19.53
N ALA A 67 -19.16 20.40 -20.84
CA ALA A 67 -17.97 19.95 -21.54
C ALA A 67 -16.82 20.97 -21.50
N GLN A 68 -17.13 22.26 -21.37
CA GLN A 68 -16.10 23.28 -21.24
C GLN A 68 -15.41 23.20 -19.89
N VAL A 69 -16.16 23.12 -18.80
CA VAL A 69 -15.59 22.98 -17.43
C VAL A 69 -14.73 21.73 -17.33
N LYS A 70 -15.15 20.63 -17.98
CA LYS A 70 -14.34 19.41 -18.04
C LYS A 70 -13.01 19.64 -18.77
N ARG A 71 -13.02 20.28 -19.93
CA ARG A 71 -11.79 20.58 -20.68
C ARG A 71 -10.84 21.50 -19.91
N ASP A 72 -11.38 22.52 -19.22
CA ASP A 72 -10.58 23.45 -18.42
C ASP A 72 -9.94 22.73 -17.22
N PHE A 73 -10.64 21.79 -16.61
CA PHE A 73 -10.09 20.91 -15.58
C PHE A 73 -8.96 20.02 -16.14
N GLU A 74 -9.21 19.31 -17.24
CA GLU A 74 -8.22 18.42 -17.87
C GLU A 74 -6.95 19.19 -18.27
N GLN A 75 -7.09 20.38 -18.81
CA GLN A 75 -5.94 21.23 -19.17
C GLN A 75 -5.12 21.64 -17.94
N ARG A 76 -5.78 22.09 -16.88
CA ARG A 76 -5.10 22.45 -15.61
C ARG A 76 -4.42 21.23 -15.00
N TYR A 77 -5.10 20.10 -14.96
CA TYR A 77 -4.57 18.83 -14.46
C TYR A 77 -3.30 18.42 -15.23
N GLN A 78 -3.38 18.38 -16.55
CA GLN A 78 -2.23 18.04 -17.41
C GLN A 78 -1.05 19.00 -17.22
N THR A 79 -1.31 20.30 -17.13
CA THR A 79 -0.28 21.32 -16.91
C THR A 79 0.45 21.07 -15.57
N LYS A 80 -0.31 20.79 -14.51
CA LYS A 80 0.24 20.58 -13.17
C LYS A 80 1.01 19.28 -13.04
N ILE A 81 0.48 18.15 -13.51
CA ILE A 81 1.18 16.85 -13.41
C ILE A 81 2.42 16.75 -14.29
N ASN A 82 2.46 17.50 -15.41
CA ASN A 82 3.62 17.54 -16.31
C ASN A 82 4.68 18.58 -15.90
N ASN A 83 4.47 19.29 -14.79
CA ASN A 83 5.47 20.21 -14.26
C ASN A 83 6.70 19.42 -13.78
N THR A 84 7.87 19.78 -14.29
CA THR A 84 9.14 19.05 -14.00
C THR A 84 9.53 19.08 -12.53
N MET A 85 9.29 20.22 -11.84
CA MET A 85 9.55 20.35 -10.40
C MET A 85 8.64 19.45 -9.58
N PHE A 86 7.35 19.42 -9.93
CA PHE A 86 6.39 18.52 -9.30
C PHE A 86 6.81 17.06 -9.50
N GLN A 87 7.14 16.65 -10.72
CA GLN A 87 7.54 15.27 -11.03
C GLN A 87 8.80 14.86 -10.27
N ALA A 88 9.80 15.73 -10.18
CA ALA A 88 11.03 15.46 -9.42
C ALA A 88 10.74 15.29 -7.92
N CYS A 89 9.97 16.20 -7.33
CA CYS A 89 9.56 16.10 -5.94
C CYS A 89 8.72 14.84 -5.68
N TYR A 90 7.74 14.56 -6.51
CA TYR A 90 6.86 13.41 -6.36
C TYR A 90 7.62 12.08 -6.45
N LYS A 91 8.61 11.99 -7.35
CA LYS A 91 9.52 10.84 -7.41
C LYS A 91 10.29 10.65 -6.11
N MET A 92 10.82 11.74 -5.53
CA MET A 92 11.53 11.69 -4.25
C MET A 92 10.60 11.28 -3.09
N ALA A 93 9.38 11.80 -3.05
CA ALA A 93 8.37 11.44 -2.05
C ALA A 93 8.07 9.92 -2.10
N TRP A 94 7.93 9.35 -3.30
CA TRP A 94 7.78 7.91 -3.48
C TRP A 94 9.00 7.12 -3.00
N GLN A 95 10.21 7.56 -3.31
CA GLN A 95 11.44 6.88 -2.88
C GLN A 95 11.55 6.87 -1.35
N ASN A 96 11.27 7.99 -0.70
CA ASN A 96 11.26 8.12 0.76
C ASN A 96 10.20 7.19 1.40
N TYR A 97 8.99 7.17 0.85
CA TYR A 97 7.93 6.27 1.32
C TYR A 97 8.36 4.81 1.24
N LEU A 98 8.91 4.38 0.10
CA LEU A 98 9.38 3.00 -0.08
C LEU A 98 10.55 2.66 0.85
N ALA A 99 11.45 3.60 1.11
CA ALA A 99 12.55 3.42 2.04
C ALA A 99 12.04 3.23 3.47
N GLN A 100 11.10 4.05 3.93
CA GLN A 100 10.45 3.92 5.24
C GLN A 100 9.75 2.56 5.39
N ARG A 101 8.99 2.13 4.37
CA ARG A 101 8.32 0.83 4.37
C ARG A 101 9.29 -0.35 4.42
N ARG A 102 10.49 -0.20 3.88
CA ARG A 102 11.55 -1.23 4.02
C ARG A 102 12.09 -1.28 5.43
N LEU A 103 12.34 -0.13 6.07
CA LEU A 103 12.80 -0.05 7.45
C LEU A 103 11.79 -0.66 8.42
N GLU A 104 10.51 -0.28 8.32
CA GLU A 104 9.42 -0.87 9.12
C GLU A 104 9.38 -2.39 9.02
N ARG A 105 9.61 -2.92 7.81
CA ARG A 105 9.63 -4.39 7.60
C ARG A 105 10.85 -5.04 8.27
N ILE A 106 11.99 -4.40 8.24
CA ILE A 106 13.21 -4.89 8.88
C ILE A 106 13.05 -4.89 10.40
N GLU A 107 12.48 -3.83 10.98
CA GLU A 107 12.21 -3.74 12.40
C GLU A 107 11.29 -4.85 12.90
N MET A 108 10.24 -5.18 12.15
CA MET A 108 9.34 -6.31 12.49
C MET A 108 10.04 -7.67 12.52
N PHE A 109 11.09 -7.87 11.73
CA PHE A 109 11.87 -9.11 11.77
C PHE A 109 12.82 -9.20 12.97
N TYR A 110 13.28 -8.06 13.49
CA TYR A 110 14.17 -8.03 14.65
C TYR A 110 13.42 -8.13 16.00
N ASP A 111 12.17 -7.73 16.05
CA ASP A 111 11.36 -7.83 17.28
C ASP A 111 10.93 -9.29 17.58
N ASP A 112 10.80 -10.14 16.56
CA ASP A 112 10.44 -11.56 16.76
C ASP A 112 11.62 -12.41 17.28
N ASP A 113 12.86 -12.01 17.07
CA ASP A 113 14.06 -12.74 17.55
C ASP A 113 14.38 -12.48 19.03
N ASP A 114 13.82 -11.47 19.66
CA ASP A 114 14.06 -11.13 21.08
C ASP A 114 13.41 -12.15 22.06
N TRP A 115 12.52 -13.03 21.58
CA TRP A 115 11.89 -14.05 22.40
C TRP A 115 12.80 -15.28 22.66
N PHE A 116 13.77 -15.53 21.79
CA PHE A 116 14.58 -16.77 21.86
C PHE A 116 15.98 -16.59 22.46
N PHE A 117 16.51 -15.38 22.55
CA PHE A 117 17.80 -15.12 23.16
C PHE A 117 17.70 -14.13 24.31
N PRO A 118 17.83 -14.59 25.58
CA PRO A 118 18.00 -13.65 26.68
C PRO A 118 19.29 -12.85 26.44
N ARG A 119 19.14 -11.56 26.16
CA ARG A 119 20.28 -10.65 26.01
C ARG A 119 21.14 -10.70 27.26
N PRO A 120 22.43 -11.08 27.18
CA PRO A 120 23.34 -10.82 28.28
C PRO A 120 23.42 -9.31 28.43
N PHE A 121 23.21 -8.83 29.64
CA PHE A 121 23.24 -7.41 30.02
C PHE A 121 24.57 -6.77 29.59
N TYR A 122 24.68 -6.28 28.36
CA TYR A 122 25.72 -5.32 28.00
C TYR A 122 25.27 -3.96 28.48
N ARG A 123 25.61 -3.70 29.76
CA ARG A 123 25.54 -2.39 30.35
C ARG A 123 26.62 -1.54 29.67
N SER A 124 26.21 -0.80 28.62
CA SER A 124 27.09 0.17 27.95
C SER A 124 27.55 1.24 28.95
N PRO A 125 28.84 1.40 29.22
CA PRO A 125 29.34 2.41 30.16
C PRO A 125 29.44 3.81 29.56
N PHE A 126 28.99 4.03 28.33
CA PHE A 126 29.06 5.34 27.69
C PHE A 126 27.68 6.01 27.65
N ARG A 127 27.38 6.75 28.71
CA ARG A 127 26.44 7.86 28.67
C ARG A 127 27.20 9.11 28.23
N PRO A 128 26.99 9.69 27.04
CA PRO A 128 27.49 11.03 26.76
C PRO A 128 26.70 12.02 27.63
N ILE A 129 27.39 12.66 28.54
CA ILE A 129 26.90 13.83 29.27
C ILE A 129 26.97 14.98 28.29
N PHE A 130 25.85 15.42 27.75
CA PHE A 130 25.77 16.71 27.07
C PHE A 130 25.31 17.75 28.06
N TRP A 131 26.16 18.77 28.16
CA TRP A 131 25.91 20.05 28.82
C TRP A 131 24.89 20.86 28.01
#